data_860f0a7a8114ec63be2c8e880703e752
#
_entry.id   860f0a7a8114ec63be2c8e880703e752
#
_cell.length_a   1.000
_cell.length_b   1.000
_cell.length_c   1.000
_cell.angle_alpha   90.00
_cell.angle_beta   90.00
_cell.angle_gamma   90.00
#
_symmetry.space_group_name_H-M   'P 1'
#
loop_
_entity.id
_entity.type
_entity.pdbx_description
1 polymer ?
#
loop_
_entity_poly.entity_id
_entity_poly.type
_entity_poly.pdbx_seq_one_letter_code
_entity_poly.pdbx_strand_id
1 'polypeptide(L)'
;KSFIPMLIGSGCGVPGIMASRTIENDRDRKMTIMTTTFIPCGAKLPFIAMVAGAIFDGAPWVAPSAYFLGIFSIICSGIILKKTKLFVGDPAPFVMELPAYHLPTVGTVLRSMWERGWSFIKKAGTIITLSTIIIWFTTYFGFVDGTFTMLADDQIDFSILGRIGKAIAWIFAPLGFGNW
;
A
#
# COMPACT_ATOMS: atom_id res chain seq x y z
N LYS A 1 -19.16 8.10 -2.55
CA LYS A 1 -18.31 8.36 -1.35
C LYS A 1 -16.96 7.61 -1.44
N SER A 2 -16.88 6.41 -2.04
CA SER A 2 -15.63 5.62 -2.18
C SER A 2 -14.59 6.24 -3.11
N PHE A 3 -14.98 7.18 -3.98
CA PHE A 3 -14.07 7.81 -4.94
C PHE A 3 -12.95 8.63 -4.27
N ILE A 4 -13.28 9.38 -3.22
CA ILE A 4 -12.33 10.23 -2.51
C ILE A 4 -11.19 9.41 -1.86
N PRO A 5 -11.47 8.35 -1.07
CA PRO A 5 -10.43 7.47 -0.56
C PRO A 5 -9.55 6.82 -1.64
N MET A 6 -10.15 6.44 -2.77
CA MET A 6 -9.39 5.86 -3.89
C MET A 6 -8.48 6.89 -4.55
N LEU A 7 -8.94 8.13 -4.73
CA LEU A 7 -8.13 9.21 -5.29
C LEU A 7 -6.93 9.52 -4.39
N ILE A 8 -7.14 9.61 -3.08
CA ILE A 8 -6.06 9.79 -2.10
C ILE A 8 -5.12 8.58 -2.10
N GLY A 9 -5.68 7.37 -2.25
CA GLY A 9 -4.94 6.11 -2.32
C GLY A 9 -3.98 6.00 -3.50
N SER A 10 -4.23 6.73 -4.60
CA SER A 10 -3.31 6.79 -5.72
C SER A 10 -1.97 7.47 -5.36
N GLY A 11 -1.97 8.40 -4.41
CA GLY A 11 -0.74 8.98 -3.86
C GLY A 11 -0.09 8.07 -2.81
N CYS A 12 -0.86 7.64 -1.83
CA CYS A 12 -0.43 6.73 -0.78
C CYS A 12 -1.62 5.95 -0.22
N GLY A 13 -1.49 4.62 -0.12
CA GLY A 13 -2.57 3.75 0.37
C GLY A 13 -2.97 4.02 1.82
N VAL A 14 -2.03 4.43 2.68
CA VAL A 14 -2.30 4.66 4.11
C VAL A 14 -3.30 5.79 4.36
N PRO A 15 -3.10 7.02 3.85
CA PRO A 15 -4.10 8.07 3.98
C PRO A 15 -5.39 7.75 3.22
N GLY A 16 -5.34 6.99 2.11
CA GLY A 16 -6.51 6.50 1.41
C GLY A 16 -7.39 5.62 2.31
N ILE A 17 -6.79 4.67 3.01
CA ILE A 17 -7.47 3.81 3.99
C ILE A 17 -8.00 4.64 5.17
N MET A 18 -7.24 5.61 5.67
CA MET A 18 -7.69 6.49 6.75
C MET A 18 -8.90 7.35 6.33
N ALA A 19 -8.90 7.83 5.08
CA ALA A 19 -10.03 8.60 4.52
C ALA A 19 -11.30 7.74 4.35
N SER A 20 -11.19 6.42 4.26
CA SER A 20 -12.35 5.53 4.18
C SER A 20 -13.24 5.58 5.42
N ARG A 21 -12.74 6.13 6.55
CA ARG A 21 -13.53 6.35 7.76
C ARG A 21 -14.69 7.33 7.56
N THR A 22 -14.67 8.14 6.50
CA THR A 22 -15.76 9.04 6.14
C THR A 22 -16.95 8.32 5.49
N ILE A 23 -16.81 7.03 5.19
CA ILE A 23 -17.84 6.20 4.62
C ILE A 23 -18.68 5.62 5.77
N GLU A 24 -19.95 5.99 5.84
CA GLU A 24 -20.87 5.59 6.90
C GLU A 24 -21.23 4.10 6.83
N ASN A 25 -21.38 3.57 5.60
CA ASN A 25 -21.73 2.17 5.40
C ASN A 25 -20.50 1.28 5.60
N ASP A 26 -20.53 0.40 6.59
CA ASP A 26 -19.43 -0.53 6.91
C ASP A 26 -19.06 -1.46 5.75
N ARG A 27 -20.03 -1.87 4.93
CA ARG A 27 -19.77 -2.73 3.76
C ARG A 27 -18.98 -1.98 2.69
N ASP A 28 -19.44 -0.79 2.33
CA ASP A 28 -18.76 0.06 1.35
C ASP A 28 -17.39 0.48 1.83
N ARG A 29 -17.24 0.73 3.14
CA ARG A 29 -15.97 1.04 3.77
C ARG A 29 -15.00 -0.12 3.66
N LYS A 30 -15.40 -1.33 4.02
CA LYS A 30 -14.58 -2.54 3.92
C LYS A 30 -14.20 -2.84 2.48
N MET A 31 -15.15 -2.73 1.55
CA MET A 31 -14.89 -2.91 0.13
C MET A 31 -13.88 -1.88 -0.39
N THR A 32 -14.03 -0.61 0.00
CA THR A 32 -13.09 0.46 -0.37
C THR A 32 -11.70 0.21 0.20
N ILE A 33 -11.58 -0.24 1.44
CA ILE A 33 -10.29 -0.58 2.05
C ILE A 33 -9.59 -1.70 1.27
N MET A 34 -10.33 -2.75 0.92
CA MET A 34 -9.77 -3.88 0.15
C MET A 34 -9.33 -3.47 -1.25
N THR A 35 -10.09 -2.62 -1.93
CA THR A 35 -9.81 -2.26 -3.32
C THR A 35 -8.82 -1.10 -3.47
N THR A 36 -8.71 -0.20 -2.50
CA THR A 36 -7.77 0.94 -2.55
C THR A 36 -6.31 0.51 -2.69
N THR A 37 -5.94 -0.67 -2.17
CA THR A 37 -4.57 -1.17 -2.22
C THR A 37 -4.14 -1.67 -3.60
N PHE A 38 -5.05 -1.89 -4.53
CA PHE A 38 -4.71 -2.31 -5.90
C PHE A 38 -4.16 -1.16 -6.75
N ILE A 39 -4.46 0.08 -6.41
CA ILE A 39 -3.94 1.24 -7.14
C ILE A 39 -2.42 1.33 -6.89
N PRO A 40 -1.59 1.39 -7.95
CA PRO A 40 -0.18 1.68 -7.80
C PRO A 40 0.00 3.07 -7.19
N CYS A 41 0.62 3.13 -6.04
CA CYS A 41 0.96 4.39 -5.37
C CYS A 41 2.40 4.80 -5.68
N GLY A 42 2.77 6.03 -5.33
CA GLY A 42 4.11 6.56 -5.57
C GLY A 42 5.24 5.67 -5.00
N ALA A 43 5.00 4.94 -3.92
CA ALA A 43 5.97 4.01 -3.35
C ALA A 43 6.13 2.72 -4.17
N LYS A 44 5.13 2.32 -4.94
CA LYS A 44 5.20 1.13 -5.82
C LYS A 44 5.86 1.43 -7.16
N LEU A 45 5.88 2.70 -7.60
CA LEU A 45 6.46 3.10 -8.88
C LEU A 45 7.95 2.73 -9.05
N PRO A 46 8.85 2.96 -8.07
CA PRO A 46 10.23 2.55 -8.17
C PRO A 46 10.39 1.03 -8.32
N PHE A 47 9.56 0.26 -7.63
CA PHE A 47 9.54 -1.20 -7.75
C PHE A 47 9.09 -1.64 -9.15
N ILE A 48 8.02 -1.04 -9.68
CA ILE A 48 7.53 -1.30 -11.03
C ILE A 48 8.59 -0.93 -12.07
N ALA A 49 9.29 0.20 -11.88
CA ALA A 49 10.36 0.65 -12.77
C ALA A 49 11.56 -0.32 -12.74
N MET A 50 11.92 -0.83 -11.57
CA MET A 50 12.99 -1.82 -11.42
C MET A 50 12.64 -3.14 -12.15
N VAL A 51 11.43 -3.65 -11.96
CA VAL A 51 10.94 -4.85 -12.65
C VAL A 51 10.87 -4.62 -14.17
N ALA A 52 10.41 -3.45 -14.60
CA ALA A 52 10.37 -3.07 -16.00
C ALA A 52 11.77 -3.04 -16.64
N GLY A 53 12.75 -2.51 -15.91
CA GLY A 53 14.16 -2.50 -16.36
C GLY A 53 14.77 -3.88 -16.43
N ALA A 54 14.49 -4.74 -15.45
CA ALA A 54 15.09 -6.07 -15.35
C ALA A 54 14.49 -7.09 -16.35
N ILE A 55 13.18 -7.02 -16.63
CA ILE A 55 12.46 -8.04 -17.43
C ILE A 55 12.14 -7.54 -18.84
N PHE A 56 11.86 -6.25 -19.00
CA PHE A 56 11.36 -5.65 -20.24
C PHE A 56 12.33 -4.64 -20.88
N ASP A 57 13.62 -4.70 -20.55
CA ASP A 57 14.66 -3.80 -21.09
C ASP A 57 14.28 -2.30 -21.02
N GLY A 58 13.56 -1.89 -19.97
CA GLY A 58 13.16 -0.51 -19.78
C GLY A 58 12.03 -0.03 -20.68
N ALA A 59 11.19 -0.91 -21.19
CA ALA A 59 10.06 -0.54 -22.04
C ALA A 59 9.13 0.50 -21.37
N PRO A 60 8.92 1.68 -21.98
CA PRO A 60 8.18 2.79 -21.36
C PRO A 60 6.69 2.49 -21.14
N TRP A 61 6.16 1.47 -21.79
CA TRP A 61 4.75 1.04 -21.67
C TRP A 61 4.41 0.28 -20.40
N VAL A 62 5.41 -0.26 -19.70
CA VAL A 62 5.18 -1.13 -18.54
C VAL A 62 4.59 -0.36 -17.36
N ALA A 63 5.06 0.85 -17.09
CA ALA A 63 4.53 1.67 -16.00
C ALA A 63 3.06 2.10 -16.24
N PRO A 64 2.68 2.63 -17.43
CA PRO A 64 1.27 2.90 -17.73
C PRO A 64 0.39 1.64 -17.69
N SER A 65 0.87 0.51 -18.22
CA SER A 65 0.11 -0.75 -18.22
C SER A 65 -0.19 -1.24 -16.80
N ALA A 66 0.72 -1.04 -15.85
CA ALA A 66 0.51 -1.39 -14.45
C ALA A 66 -0.65 -0.58 -13.82
N TYR A 67 -0.81 0.70 -14.20
CA TYR A 67 -1.95 1.52 -13.76
C TYR A 67 -3.27 1.01 -14.34
N PHE A 68 -3.32 0.73 -15.64
CA PHE A 68 -4.52 0.20 -16.27
C PHE A 68 -4.90 -1.16 -15.68
N LEU A 69 -3.93 -2.01 -15.42
CA LEU A 69 -4.13 -3.32 -14.81
C LEU A 69 -4.62 -3.17 -13.36
N GLY A 70 -4.11 -2.21 -12.61
CA GLY A 70 -4.57 -1.86 -11.28
C GLY A 70 -6.04 -1.41 -11.27
N ILE A 71 -6.41 -0.50 -12.18
CA ILE A 71 -7.80 -0.04 -12.33
C ILE A 71 -8.73 -1.20 -12.73
N PHE A 72 -8.31 -2.01 -13.69
CA PHE A 72 -9.06 -3.19 -14.11
C PHE A 72 -9.27 -4.17 -12.95
N SER A 73 -8.23 -4.43 -12.15
CA SER A 73 -8.32 -5.28 -10.96
C SER A 73 -9.31 -4.74 -9.92
N ILE A 74 -9.38 -3.42 -9.74
CA ILE A 74 -10.35 -2.78 -8.83
C ILE A 74 -11.76 -3.02 -9.32
N ILE A 75 -12.02 -2.83 -10.62
CA ILE A 75 -13.35 -3.03 -11.20
C ILE A 75 -13.76 -4.49 -11.05
N CYS A 76 -12.91 -5.44 -11.42
CA CYS A 76 -13.17 -6.87 -11.29
C CYS A 76 -13.40 -7.28 -9.84
N SER A 77 -12.51 -6.86 -8.93
CA SER A 77 -12.66 -7.13 -7.49
C SER A 77 -13.95 -6.54 -6.93
N GLY A 78 -14.29 -5.31 -7.31
CA GLY A 78 -15.52 -4.66 -6.89
C GLY A 78 -16.77 -5.43 -7.33
N ILE A 79 -16.80 -5.91 -8.58
CA ILE A 79 -17.92 -6.71 -9.11
C ILE A 79 -18.00 -8.05 -8.39
N ILE A 80 -16.88 -8.73 -8.19
CA ILE A 80 -16.82 -10.03 -7.50
C ILE A 80 -17.27 -9.88 -6.05
N LEU A 81 -16.73 -8.90 -5.33
CA LEU A 81 -17.08 -8.64 -3.93
C LEU A 81 -18.57 -8.31 -3.78
N LYS A 82 -19.13 -7.51 -4.68
CA LYS A 82 -20.55 -7.16 -4.66
C LYS A 82 -21.47 -8.38 -4.85
N LYS A 83 -21.01 -9.41 -5.57
CA LYS A 83 -21.76 -10.68 -5.74
C LYS A 83 -21.62 -11.62 -4.53
N THR A 84 -20.67 -11.39 -3.66
CA THR A 84 -20.45 -12.23 -2.47
C THR A 84 -21.49 -11.89 -1.39
N LYS A 85 -22.05 -12.90 -0.75
CA LYS A 85 -23.08 -12.75 0.31
C LYS A 85 -22.72 -11.78 1.45
N LEU A 86 -21.43 -11.60 1.71
CA LEU A 86 -20.91 -10.64 2.72
C LEU A 86 -21.12 -9.17 2.34
N PHE A 87 -21.23 -8.86 1.04
CA PHE A 87 -21.29 -7.50 0.50
C PHE A 87 -22.58 -7.24 -0.29
N VAL A 88 -23.47 -8.23 -0.37
CA VAL A 88 -24.81 -8.09 -0.97
C VAL A 88 -25.68 -7.24 -0.05
N GLY A 89 -26.25 -6.19 -0.58
CA GLY A 89 -27.19 -5.31 0.11
C GLY A 89 -27.48 -4.07 -0.73
N ASP A 90 -28.60 -3.43 -0.42
CA ASP A 90 -29.00 -2.21 -1.10
C ASP A 90 -27.99 -1.09 -0.86
N PRO A 91 -27.69 -0.25 -1.87
CA PRO A 91 -26.87 0.92 -1.69
C PRO A 91 -27.51 1.80 -0.61
N ALA A 92 -26.69 2.24 0.36
CA ALA A 92 -27.19 3.12 1.41
C ALA A 92 -27.87 4.35 0.77
N PRO A 93 -29.11 4.65 1.15
CA PRO A 93 -29.79 5.82 0.62
C PRO A 93 -28.93 7.06 0.91
N PHE A 94 -28.74 7.88 -0.11
CA PHE A 94 -28.01 9.14 0.02
C PHE A 94 -28.93 10.18 0.67
N VAL A 95 -29.31 9.94 1.92
CA VAL A 95 -30.03 10.91 2.72
C VAL A 95 -29.00 11.61 3.59
N MET A 96 -28.42 12.65 3.06
CA MET A 96 -27.63 13.59 3.85
C MET A 96 -28.53 14.79 4.07
N GLU A 97 -29.10 14.91 5.27
CA GLU A 97 -29.64 16.19 5.72
C GLU A 97 -28.42 17.13 5.72
N LEU A 98 -28.41 18.09 4.78
CA LEU A 98 -27.37 19.07 4.68
C LEU A 98 -27.50 19.99 5.89
N PRO A 99 -26.59 19.94 6.87
CA PRO A 99 -26.56 20.91 7.94
C PRO A 99 -26.36 22.30 7.33
N ALA A 100 -26.91 23.32 7.95
CA ALA A 100 -26.75 24.70 7.50
C ALA A 100 -25.29 25.02 7.26
N TYR A 101 -24.97 25.45 6.03
CA TYR A 101 -23.59 25.79 5.65
C TYR A 101 -23.15 27.04 6.42
N HIS A 102 -22.23 26.83 7.35
CA HIS A 102 -21.46 27.91 7.95
C HIS A 102 -20.09 27.95 7.31
N LEU A 103 -19.65 29.13 6.89
CA LEU A 103 -18.28 29.31 6.40
C LEU A 103 -17.32 28.95 7.55
N PRO A 104 -16.43 27.96 7.33
CA PRO A 104 -15.51 27.54 8.38
C PRO A 104 -14.50 28.67 8.68
N THR A 105 -14.26 28.94 9.95
CA THR A 105 -13.24 29.89 10.36
C THR A 105 -11.86 29.35 9.99
N VAL A 106 -11.03 30.19 9.36
CA VAL A 106 -9.68 29.80 8.89
C VAL A 106 -8.85 29.17 10.02
N GLY A 107 -8.95 29.70 11.23
CA GLY A 107 -8.25 29.16 12.40
C GLY A 107 -8.67 27.73 12.76
N THR A 108 -9.94 27.40 12.67
CA THR A 108 -10.44 26.05 12.95
C THR A 108 -9.98 25.06 11.89
N VAL A 109 -9.98 25.49 10.63
CA VAL A 109 -9.49 24.65 9.52
C VAL A 109 -8.01 24.34 9.65
N LEU A 110 -7.18 25.38 9.88
CA LEU A 110 -5.74 25.24 10.07
C LEU A 110 -5.40 24.34 11.27
N ARG A 111 -6.09 24.53 12.38
CA ARG A 111 -5.88 23.71 13.58
C ARG A 111 -6.24 22.25 13.34
N SER A 112 -7.39 21.98 12.74
CA SER A 112 -7.83 20.62 12.41
C SER A 112 -6.88 19.94 11.41
N MET A 113 -6.39 20.70 10.43
CA MET A 113 -5.41 20.21 9.45
C MET A 113 -4.08 19.87 10.12
N TRP A 114 -3.60 20.71 11.03
CA TRP A 114 -2.39 20.48 11.81
C TRP A 114 -2.50 19.26 12.72
N GLU A 115 -3.56 19.17 13.50
CA GLU A 115 -3.78 18.03 14.41
C GLU A 115 -3.85 16.68 13.66
N ARG A 116 -4.57 16.66 12.54
CA ARG A 116 -4.67 15.45 11.70
C ARG A 116 -3.36 15.12 11.01
N GLY A 117 -2.68 16.12 10.45
CA GLY A 117 -1.37 15.99 9.82
C GLY A 117 -0.31 15.50 10.79
N TRP A 118 -0.24 16.09 11.97
CA TRP A 118 0.70 15.69 13.02
C TRP A 118 0.46 14.27 13.51
N SER A 119 -0.80 13.91 13.74
CA SER A 119 -1.17 12.53 14.12
C SER A 119 -0.79 11.51 13.05
N PHE A 120 -0.95 11.86 11.76
CA PHE A 120 -0.52 11.03 10.65
C PHE A 120 1.00 10.87 10.60
N ILE A 121 1.76 11.99 10.67
CA ILE A 121 3.22 11.99 10.64
C ILE A 121 3.78 11.16 11.80
N LYS A 122 3.26 11.35 13.01
CA LYS A 122 3.69 10.59 14.19
C LYS A 122 3.45 9.09 13.99
N LYS A 123 2.27 8.69 13.52
CA LYS A 123 1.91 7.28 13.36
C LYS A 123 2.66 6.62 12.20
N ALA A 124 2.66 7.24 11.04
CA ALA A 124 3.35 6.73 9.86
C ALA A 124 4.87 6.76 10.04
N GLY A 125 5.42 7.86 10.57
CA GLY A 125 6.85 7.99 10.83
C GLY A 125 7.37 6.94 11.80
N THR A 126 6.66 6.67 12.89
CA THR A 126 7.06 5.63 13.86
C THR A 126 7.10 4.25 13.21
N ILE A 127 6.07 3.88 12.44
CA ILE A 127 5.99 2.56 11.79
C ILE A 127 7.08 2.43 10.72
N ILE A 128 7.26 3.46 9.89
CA ILE A 128 8.26 3.45 8.82
C ILE A 128 9.68 3.36 9.42
N THR A 129 9.99 4.16 10.42
CA THR A 129 11.30 4.16 11.08
C THR A 129 11.59 2.80 11.72
N LEU A 130 10.61 2.25 12.45
CA LEU A 130 10.76 0.93 13.07
C LEU A 130 10.98 -0.16 12.02
N SER A 131 10.18 -0.16 10.95
CA SER A 131 10.33 -1.12 9.85
C SER A 131 11.67 -1.00 9.15
N THR A 132 12.14 0.23 8.91
CA THR A 132 13.45 0.47 8.29
C THR A 132 14.59 -0.04 9.16
N ILE A 133 14.54 0.19 10.47
CA ILE A 133 15.54 -0.32 11.41
C ILE A 133 15.55 -1.86 11.41
N ILE A 134 14.38 -2.50 11.42
CA ILE A 134 14.27 -3.97 11.39
C ILE A 134 14.85 -4.52 10.09
N ILE A 135 14.48 -3.92 8.94
CA ILE A 135 14.99 -4.35 7.63
C ILE A 135 16.51 -4.14 7.56
N TRP A 136 17.00 -2.98 7.99
CA TRP A 136 18.43 -2.69 8.03
C TRP A 136 19.17 -3.73 8.89
N PHE A 137 18.69 -3.98 10.09
CA PHE A 137 19.28 -4.99 10.98
C PHE A 137 19.29 -6.37 10.33
N THR A 138 18.16 -6.79 9.74
CA THR A 138 18.03 -8.12 9.12
C THR A 138 18.86 -8.26 7.86
N THR A 139 19.17 -7.14 7.17
CA THR A 139 20.00 -7.13 5.96
C THR A 139 21.49 -7.17 6.29
N TYR A 140 21.93 -6.40 7.29
CA TYR A 140 23.36 -6.26 7.60
C TYR A 140 23.86 -7.25 8.66
N PHE A 141 22.97 -7.93 9.37
CA PHE A 141 23.36 -8.95 10.33
C PHE A 141 23.04 -10.35 9.80
N GLY A 142 24.00 -11.25 9.91
CA GLY A 142 23.85 -12.64 9.49
C GLY A 142 24.81 -13.57 10.23
N PHE A 143 24.65 -14.84 9.94
CA PHE A 143 25.52 -15.90 10.47
C PHE A 143 26.50 -16.33 9.37
N VAL A 144 27.76 -15.96 9.54
CA VAL A 144 28.88 -16.44 8.72
C VAL A 144 29.76 -17.32 9.61
N ASP A 145 30.01 -18.56 9.19
CA ASP A 145 30.82 -19.55 9.92
C ASP A 145 30.45 -19.75 11.38
N GLY A 146 29.15 -19.62 11.72
CA GLY A 146 28.66 -19.83 13.07
C GLY A 146 28.83 -18.65 14.03
N THR A 147 29.39 -17.54 13.57
CA THR A 147 29.52 -16.30 14.33
C THR A 147 28.52 -15.25 13.84
N PHE A 148 27.90 -14.54 14.79
CA PHE A 148 27.01 -13.42 14.48
C PHE A 148 27.86 -12.18 14.23
N THR A 149 27.98 -11.78 12.97
CA THR A 149 28.80 -10.65 12.55
C THR A 149 28.04 -9.69 11.64
N MET A 150 28.52 -8.45 11.56
CA MET A 150 28.03 -7.47 10.61
C MET A 150 28.59 -7.82 9.22
N LEU A 151 27.72 -8.01 8.25
CA LEU A 151 28.08 -8.36 6.89
C LEU A 151 28.50 -7.13 6.09
N ALA A 152 29.53 -7.31 5.22
CA ALA A 152 29.84 -6.35 4.18
C ALA A 152 28.85 -6.49 3.00
N ASP A 153 28.78 -5.46 2.16
CA ASP A 153 27.83 -5.41 1.02
C ASP A 153 27.97 -6.60 0.05
N ASP A 154 29.15 -7.23 -0.01
CA ASP A 154 29.39 -8.41 -0.85
C ASP A 154 28.82 -9.73 -0.27
N GLN A 155 28.39 -9.73 1.00
CA GLN A 155 27.96 -10.93 1.71
C GLN A 155 26.48 -10.93 2.11
N ILE A 156 25.67 -10.10 1.45
CA ILE A 156 24.23 -9.96 1.71
C ILE A 156 23.48 -11.29 1.56
N ASP A 157 24.01 -12.21 0.75
CA ASP A 157 23.47 -13.57 0.57
C ASP A 157 23.43 -14.41 1.84
N PHE A 158 24.30 -14.12 2.82
CA PHE A 158 24.36 -14.78 4.12
C PHE A 158 23.57 -14.05 5.19
N SER A 159 22.93 -12.93 4.85
CA SER A 159 22.06 -12.19 5.75
C SER A 159 20.86 -13.04 6.18
N ILE A 160 20.25 -12.69 7.31
CA ILE A 160 19.02 -13.33 7.79
C ILE A 160 17.92 -13.21 6.73
N LEU A 161 17.84 -12.03 6.09
CA LEU A 161 16.88 -11.77 5.01
C LEU A 161 17.14 -12.64 3.79
N GLY A 162 18.42 -12.81 3.39
CA GLY A 162 18.83 -13.67 2.27
C GLY A 162 18.50 -15.14 2.51
N ARG A 163 18.67 -15.64 3.72
CA ARG A 163 18.30 -17.02 4.08
C ARG A 163 16.79 -17.24 4.04
N ILE A 164 16.01 -16.28 4.54
CA ILE A 164 14.55 -16.31 4.45
C ILE A 164 14.10 -16.24 2.99
N GLY A 165 14.71 -15.36 2.18
CA GLY A 165 14.46 -15.26 0.76
C GLY A 165 14.71 -16.57 0.02
N LYS A 166 15.85 -17.22 0.26
CA LYS A 166 16.18 -18.54 -0.31
C LYS A 166 15.21 -19.64 0.12
N ALA A 167 14.75 -19.61 1.38
CA ALA A 167 13.75 -20.56 1.87
C ALA A 167 12.38 -20.40 1.19
N ILE A 168 12.03 -19.17 0.77
CA ILE A 168 10.74 -18.87 0.12
C ILE A 168 10.87 -18.99 -1.42
N ALA A 169 12.08 -18.84 -1.97
CA ALA A 169 12.34 -18.83 -3.41
C ALA A 169 11.83 -20.11 -4.11
N TRP A 170 11.85 -21.25 -3.45
CA TRP A 170 11.35 -22.52 -4.03
C TRP A 170 9.84 -22.45 -4.34
N ILE A 171 9.06 -21.64 -3.62
CA ILE A 171 7.62 -21.45 -3.86
C ILE A 171 7.42 -20.64 -5.15
N PHE A 172 8.33 -19.71 -5.44
CA PHE A 172 8.29 -18.83 -6.61
C PHE A 172 9.05 -19.38 -7.81
N ALA A 173 9.81 -20.48 -7.64
CA ALA A 173 10.54 -21.13 -8.72
C ALA A 173 9.66 -21.48 -9.93
N PRO A 174 8.43 -22.03 -9.77
CA PRO A 174 7.57 -22.35 -10.92
C PRO A 174 7.05 -21.11 -11.67
N LEU A 175 7.14 -19.92 -11.08
CA LEU A 175 6.75 -18.64 -11.70
C LEU A 175 7.92 -17.95 -12.43
N GLY A 176 9.12 -18.55 -12.48
CA GLY A 176 10.29 -17.95 -13.12
C GLY A 176 11.09 -16.98 -12.24
N PHE A 177 10.69 -16.75 -11.00
CA PHE A 177 11.35 -15.86 -10.04
C PHE A 177 12.26 -16.63 -9.05
N GLY A 178 12.84 -17.73 -9.48
CA GLY A 178 13.73 -18.56 -8.67
C GLY A 178 15.15 -17.99 -8.48
N ASN A 179 15.52 -16.95 -9.21
CA ASN A 179 16.76 -16.19 -9.06
C ASN A 179 16.47 -14.91 -8.28
N TRP A 180 17.09 -14.77 -7.16
CA TRP A 180 16.99 -13.57 -6.34
C TRP A 180 18.33 -12.90 -6.23
#